data_8e16b066516ca4ba1e712cb23983fbcd
#
_entry.id   8e16b066516ca4ba1e712cb23983fbcd
#
_cell.length_a   1.000
_cell.length_b   1.000
_cell.length_c   1.000
_cell.angle_alpha   90.00
_cell.angle_beta   90.00
_cell.angle_gamma   90.00
#
_symmetry.space_group_name_H-M   'P 1'
#
loop_
_entity.id
_entity.type
_entity.pdbx_description
1 polymer ?
#
loop_
_entity_poly.entity_id
_entity_poly.type
_entity_poly.pdbx_seq_one_letter_code
_entity_poly.pdbx_strand_id
1 'polypeptide(L)'
;FIKVPRGDEKVMYVRGTAVVDTLQGSIDSATNAALRELGKKLETRLNSKINETVRQAGIGEDQVTKSEMNRVSSIVVKEVTISGYEIAENKMVQLDNGSYRSFILLEYPVAQVYKAFINRIEQSPELKSSITALKETETFKELEFYVSEFTGA
;
A
#
# COMPACT_ATOMS: atom_id res chain seq x y z
N PHE A 1 21.57 -3.82 -11.12
CA PHE A 1 20.42 -2.93 -11.40
C PHE A 1 19.19 -3.76 -11.69
N ILE A 2 18.10 -3.52 -10.97
CA ILE A 2 16.83 -4.23 -11.11
C ILE A 2 15.84 -3.33 -11.83
N LYS A 3 15.27 -3.84 -12.93
CA LYS A 3 14.20 -3.13 -13.63
C LYS A 3 12.89 -3.34 -12.88
N VAL A 4 12.21 -2.24 -12.55
CA VAL A 4 10.91 -2.28 -11.87
C VAL A 4 9.82 -2.47 -12.91
N PRO A 5 9.03 -3.56 -12.85
CA PRO A 5 7.90 -3.74 -13.74
C PRO A 5 6.85 -2.66 -13.51
N ARG A 6 6.07 -2.38 -14.53
CA ARG A 6 4.94 -1.47 -14.41
C ARG A 6 3.83 -2.20 -13.64
N GLY A 7 3.43 -1.62 -12.49
CA GLY A 7 2.30 -2.14 -11.73
C GLY A 7 0.97 -1.76 -12.36
N ASP A 8 -0.10 -2.31 -11.80
CA ASP A 8 -1.48 -2.02 -12.21
C ASP A 8 -2.36 -1.87 -10.95
N GLU A 9 -3.69 -1.92 -11.12
CA GLU A 9 -4.61 -1.81 -9.99
C GLU A 9 -4.58 -3.02 -9.05
N LYS A 10 -4.00 -4.14 -9.48
CA LYS A 10 -3.95 -5.38 -8.69
C LYS A 10 -2.63 -5.60 -8.01
N VAL A 11 -1.53 -5.21 -8.63
CA VAL A 11 -0.18 -5.50 -8.17
C VAL A 11 0.66 -4.23 -8.21
N MET A 12 1.40 -4.00 -7.15
CA MET A 12 2.32 -2.88 -7.03
C MET A 12 3.74 -3.43 -6.86
N TYR A 13 4.69 -2.80 -7.54
CA TYR A 13 6.11 -3.16 -7.44
C TYR A 13 6.89 -1.98 -6.88
N VAL A 14 7.79 -2.25 -5.96
CA VAL A 14 8.71 -1.25 -5.42
C VAL A 14 10.09 -1.85 -5.30
N ARG A 15 11.11 -1.01 -5.39
CA ARG A 15 12.50 -1.43 -5.24
C ARG A 15 13.18 -0.71 -4.09
N GLY A 16 14.20 -1.36 -3.56
CA GLY A 16 15.08 -0.76 -2.58
C GLY A 16 16.51 -1.17 -2.87
N THR A 17 17.45 -0.34 -2.45
CA THR A 17 18.87 -0.63 -2.56
C THR A 17 19.59 -0.12 -1.33
N ALA A 18 20.66 -0.78 -0.96
CA ALA A 18 21.48 -0.35 0.18
C ALA A 18 22.90 -0.89 0.03
N VAL A 19 23.85 -0.16 0.60
CA VAL A 19 25.25 -0.58 0.68
C VAL A 19 25.61 -0.68 2.16
N VAL A 20 26.03 -1.86 2.60
CA VAL A 20 26.38 -2.14 4.01
C VAL A 20 27.57 -3.08 4.04
N ASP A 21 28.30 -3.08 5.16
CA ASP A 21 29.52 -3.89 5.35
C ASP A 21 29.26 -5.38 5.29
N THR A 22 28.05 -5.85 5.62
CA THR A 22 27.70 -7.27 5.64
C THR A 22 26.67 -7.56 4.56
N LEU A 23 26.70 -8.77 4.04
CA LEU A 23 25.74 -9.21 3.03
C LEU A 23 24.31 -9.15 3.58
N GLN A 24 24.07 -9.76 4.74
CA GLN A 24 22.74 -9.78 5.34
C GLN A 24 22.25 -8.37 5.67
N GLY A 25 23.14 -7.52 6.19
CA GLY A 25 22.80 -6.11 6.47
C GLY A 25 22.38 -5.35 5.23
N SER A 26 23.04 -5.60 4.08
CA SER A 26 22.67 -4.93 2.83
C SER A 26 21.30 -5.40 2.32
N ILE A 27 20.98 -6.68 2.47
CA ILE A 27 19.68 -7.25 2.10
C ILE A 27 18.59 -6.64 2.98
N ASP A 28 18.78 -6.62 4.29
CA ASP A 28 17.80 -6.09 5.24
C ASP A 28 17.56 -4.59 5.01
N SER A 29 18.62 -3.83 4.81
CA SER A 29 18.50 -2.39 4.56
C SER A 29 17.83 -2.08 3.22
N ALA A 30 18.13 -2.85 2.18
CA ALA A 30 17.48 -2.71 0.87
C ALA A 30 15.98 -3.07 0.96
N THR A 31 15.64 -4.12 1.71
CA THR A 31 14.25 -4.52 1.94
C THR A 31 13.51 -3.41 2.68
N ASN A 32 14.09 -2.85 3.73
CA ASN A 32 13.48 -1.75 4.48
C ASN A 32 13.28 -0.51 3.62
N ALA A 33 14.24 -0.20 2.73
CA ALA A 33 14.09 0.91 1.78
C ALA A 33 12.91 0.68 0.84
N ALA A 34 12.76 -0.56 0.33
CA ALA A 34 11.63 -0.91 -0.52
C ALA A 34 10.30 -0.83 0.23
N LEU A 35 10.26 -1.26 1.50
CA LEU A 35 9.05 -1.18 2.33
C LEU A 35 8.62 0.27 2.59
N ARG A 36 9.57 1.17 2.81
CA ARG A 36 9.26 2.60 2.94
C ARG A 36 8.64 3.14 1.66
N GLU A 37 9.17 2.77 0.51
CA GLU A 37 8.62 3.18 -0.78
C GLU A 37 7.23 2.59 -1.00
N LEU A 38 7.01 1.34 -0.63
CA LEU A 38 5.71 0.69 -0.70
C LEU A 38 4.68 1.45 0.15
N GLY A 39 5.04 1.81 1.38
CA GLY A 39 4.17 2.58 2.28
C GLY A 39 3.74 3.90 1.66
N LYS A 40 4.68 4.63 1.08
CA LYS A 40 4.39 5.91 0.41
C LYS A 40 3.44 5.75 -0.77
N LYS A 41 3.67 4.74 -1.61
CA LYS A 41 2.83 4.49 -2.79
C LYS A 41 1.43 4.03 -2.40
N LEU A 42 1.31 3.18 -1.39
CA LEU A 42 0.00 2.74 -0.90
C LEU A 42 -0.79 3.89 -0.29
N GLU A 43 -0.12 4.74 0.50
CA GLU A 43 -0.77 5.91 1.10
C GLU A 43 -1.27 6.88 0.02
N THR A 44 -0.46 7.15 -0.99
CA THR A 44 -0.85 8.00 -2.11
C THR A 44 -2.06 7.42 -2.84
N ARG A 45 -2.06 6.12 -3.09
CA ARG A 45 -3.17 5.46 -3.78
C ARG A 45 -4.45 5.51 -2.96
N LEU A 46 -4.38 5.19 -1.67
CA LEU A 46 -5.55 5.26 -0.79
C LEU A 46 -6.08 6.68 -0.66
N ASN A 47 -5.22 7.67 -0.53
CA ASN A 47 -5.65 9.07 -0.46
C ASN A 47 -6.40 9.49 -1.72
N SER A 48 -5.94 9.05 -2.89
CA SER A 48 -6.64 9.28 -4.15
C SER A 48 -8.03 8.65 -4.15
N LYS A 49 -8.13 7.39 -3.71
CA LYS A 49 -9.42 6.68 -3.63
C LYS A 49 -10.36 7.33 -2.62
N ILE A 50 -9.84 7.79 -1.49
CA ILE A 50 -10.61 8.51 -0.48
C ILE A 50 -11.20 9.79 -1.07
N ASN A 51 -10.38 10.59 -1.75
CA ASN A 51 -10.84 11.83 -2.37
C ASN A 51 -11.93 11.58 -3.41
N GLU A 52 -11.76 10.57 -4.25
CA GLU A 52 -12.78 10.19 -5.23
C GLU A 52 -14.08 9.73 -4.57
N THR A 53 -13.98 8.91 -3.54
CA THR A 53 -15.13 8.38 -2.80
C THR A 53 -15.92 9.51 -2.14
N VAL A 54 -15.25 10.41 -1.45
CA VAL A 54 -15.89 11.56 -0.78
C VAL A 54 -16.59 12.45 -1.80
N ARG A 55 -15.94 12.71 -2.94
CA ARG A 55 -16.51 13.51 -4.00
C ARG A 55 -17.76 12.85 -4.61
N GLN A 56 -17.70 11.56 -4.90
CA GLN A 56 -18.81 10.80 -5.47
C GLN A 56 -19.98 10.65 -4.50
N ALA A 57 -19.69 10.56 -3.21
CA ALA A 57 -20.73 10.45 -2.19
C ALA A 57 -21.55 11.73 -2.03
N GLY A 58 -21.05 12.86 -2.55
CA GLY A 58 -21.77 14.14 -2.48
C GLY A 58 -21.90 14.69 -1.06
N ILE A 59 -21.06 14.24 -0.13
CA ILE A 59 -21.05 14.72 1.26
C ILE A 59 -20.22 16.01 1.39
N GLY A 60 -19.70 16.50 0.26
CA GLY A 60 -19.09 17.81 0.15
C GLY A 60 -17.85 17.99 1.00
N GLU A 61 -17.87 19.04 1.81
CA GLU A 61 -16.73 19.43 2.64
C GLU A 61 -16.80 18.82 4.04
N ASP A 62 -17.35 17.62 4.17
CA ASP A 62 -17.39 16.93 5.47
C ASP A 62 -15.98 16.57 5.91
N GLN A 63 -15.37 17.48 6.65
CA GLN A 63 -14.01 17.35 7.17
C GLN A 63 -13.86 16.16 8.12
N VAL A 64 -14.90 15.85 8.89
CA VAL A 64 -14.89 14.75 9.85
C VAL A 64 -14.74 13.42 9.12
N THR A 65 -15.57 13.19 8.10
CA THR A 65 -15.52 11.95 7.30
C THR A 65 -14.18 11.77 6.61
N LYS A 66 -13.71 12.82 5.93
CA LYS A 66 -12.44 12.75 5.20
C LYS A 66 -11.27 12.54 6.15
N SER A 67 -11.24 13.26 7.28
CA SER A 67 -10.16 13.12 8.27
C SER A 67 -10.13 11.72 8.87
N GLU A 68 -11.29 11.15 9.16
CA GLU A 68 -11.36 9.79 9.70
C GLU A 68 -10.87 8.76 8.67
N MET A 69 -11.29 8.89 7.41
CA MET A 69 -10.82 8.01 6.35
C MET A 69 -9.30 8.10 6.16
N ASN A 70 -8.75 9.30 6.23
CA ASN A 70 -7.29 9.50 6.14
C ASN A 70 -6.57 8.90 7.34
N ARG A 71 -7.14 9.03 8.53
CA ARG A 71 -6.58 8.41 9.74
C ARG A 71 -6.53 6.89 9.61
N VAL A 72 -7.63 6.29 9.17
CA VAL A 72 -7.72 4.84 8.95
C VAL A 72 -6.73 4.40 7.88
N SER A 73 -6.61 5.15 6.80
CA SER A 73 -5.65 4.88 5.74
C SER A 73 -4.21 4.80 6.28
N SER A 74 -3.80 5.77 7.08
CA SER A 74 -2.45 5.79 7.66
C SER A 74 -2.18 4.58 8.55
N ILE A 75 -3.15 4.21 9.38
CA ILE A 75 -3.03 3.04 10.27
C ILE A 75 -2.90 1.76 9.45
N VAL A 76 -3.77 1.58 8.46
CA VAL A 76 -3.83 0.38 7.64
C VAL A 76 -2.55 0.22 6.83
N VAL A 77 -2.03 1.28 6.23
CA VAL A 77 -0.78 1.22 5.47
C VAL A 77 0.38 0.76 6.34
N LYS A 78 0.47 1.27 7.57
CA LYS A 78 1.52 0.83 8.51
C LYS A 78 1.39 -0.64 8.87
N GLU A 79 0.17 -1.13 9.05
CA GLU A 79 -0.06 -2.52 9.43
C GLU A 79 0.26 -3.49 8.30
N VAL A 80 -0.12 -3.17 7.05
CA VAL A 80 0.02 -4.11 5.93
C VAL A 80 1.41 -4.10 5.30
N THR A 81 2.20 -3.02 5.46
CA THR A 81 3.54 -2.97 4.87
C THR A 81 4.55 -3.84 5.58
N ILE A 82 4.27 -4.31 6.79
CA ILE A 82 5.15 -5.24 7.53
C ILE A 82 4.97 -6.69 7.10
N SER A 83 3.94 -7.01 6.36
CA SER A 83 3.66 -8.38 5.90
C SER A 83 2.88 -8.35 4.59
N GLY A 84 2.76 -9.52 3.96
CA GLY A 84 1.96 -9.65 2.75
C GLY A 84 2.66 -9.30 1.45
N TYR A 85 3.88 -8.77 1.52
CA TYR A 85 4.69 -8.56 0.34
C TYR A 85 5.47 -9.84 -0.02
N GLU A 86 5.90 -9.92 -1.27
CA GLU A 86 6.79 -10.99 -1.72
C GLU A 86 8.03 -10.37 -2.34
N ILE A 87 9.17 -11.04 -2.18
CA ILE A 87 10.39 -10.64 -2.85
C ILE A 87 10.35 -11.24 -4.25
N ALA A 88 10.12 -10.39 -5.25
CA ALA A 88 10.05 -10.82 -6.64
C ALA A 88 11.44 -11.05 -7.24
N GLU A 89 12.42 -10.26 -6.81
CA GLU A 89 13.77 -10.35 -7.33
C GLU A 89 14.76 -9.77 -6.32
N ASN A 90 15.95 -10.36 -6.24
CA ASN A 90 17.06 -9.78 -5.50
C ASN A 90 18.36 -9.94 -6.27
N LYS A 91 19.25 -8.99 -6.10
CA LYS A 91 20.62 -9.04 -6.65
C LYS A 91 21.58 -8.46 -5.64
N MET A 92 22.77 -9.02 -5.57
CA MET A 92 23.79 -8.60 -4.62
C MET A 92 25.12 -8.52 -5.34
N VAL A 93 25.89 -7.48 -5.02
CA VAL A 93 27.21 -7.26 -5.59
C VAL A 93 28.15 -6.89 -4.46
N GLN A 94 29.31 -7.55 -4.40
CA GLN A 94 30.37 -7.14 -3.50
C GLN A 94 31.17 -6.03 -4.17
N LEU A 95 31.37 -4.93 -3.46
CA LEU A 95 32.12 -3.78 -3.95
C LEU A 95 33.61 -3.96 -3.67
N ASP A 96 34.46 -3.17 -4.37
CA ASP A 96 35.92 -3.26 -4.25
C ASP A 96 36.43 -3.04 -2.84
N ASN A 97 35.71 -2.26 -2.01
CA ASN A 97 36.08 -2.01 -0.62
C ASN A 97 35.61 -3.12 0.35
N GLY A 98 35.02 -4.19 -0.16
CA GLY A 98 34.52 -5.29 0.64
C GLY A 98 33.08 -5.16 1.11
N SER A 99 32.46 -3.99 0.93
CA SER A 99 31.04 -3.79 1.26
C SER A 99 30.14 -4.50 0.25
N TYR A 100 28.86 -4.63 0.59
CA TYR A 100 27.87 -5.28 -0.28
C TYR A 100 26.78 -4.28 -0.66
N ARG A 101 26.42 -4.30 -1.94
CA ARG A 101 25.23 -3.59 -2.44
C ARG A 101 24.16 -4.61 -2.75
N SER A 102 22.98 -4.41 -2.20
CA SER A 102 21.81 -5.24 -2.50
C SER A 102 20.76 -4.44 -3.23
N PHE A 103 20.07 -5.12 -4.15
CA PHE A 103 18.91 -4.60 -4.88
C PHE A 103 17.76 -5.55 -4.61
N ILE A 104 16.65 -5.03 -4.11
CA ILE A 104 15.45 -5.81 -3.79
C ILE A 104 14.27 -5.26 -4.59
N LEU A 105 13.52 -6.16 -5.22
CA LEU A 105 12.25 -5.83 -5.84
C LEU A 105 11.15 -6.54 -5.06
N LEU A 106 10.19 -5.78 -4.54
CA LEU A 106 9.04 -6.31 -3.83
C LEU A 106 7.81 -6.25 -4.72
N GLU A 107 6.96 -7.26 -4.59
CA GLU A 107 5.66 -7.35 -5.22
C GLU A 107 4.59 -7.37 -4.13
N TYR A 108 3.55 -6.55 -4.30
CA TYR A 108 2.50 -6.42 -3.31
C TYR A 108 1.13 -6.45 -3.96
N PRO A 109 0.23 -7.38 -3.53
CA PRO A 109 -1.16 -7.38 -4.02
C PRO A 109 -1.95 -6.25 -3.36
N VAL A 110 -2.33 -5.24 -4.13
CA VAL A 110 -2.96 -4.02 -3.61
C VAL A 110 -4.28 -4.29 -2.91
N ALA A 111 -4.99 -5.34 -3.31
CA ALA A 111 -6.25 -5.71 -2.68
C ALA A 111 -6.13 -5.96 -1.18
N GLN A 112 -4.95 -6.33 -0.67
CA GLN A 112 -4.75 -6.51 0.77
C GLN A 112 -4.99 -5.21 1.53
N VAL A 113 -4.45 -4.08 1.03
CA VAL A 113 -4.66 -2.79 1.69
C VAL A 113 -6.09 -2.32 1.53
N TYR A 114 -6.71 -2.58 0.39
CA TYR A 114 -8.13 -2.25 0.19
C TYR A 114 -9.03 -3.02 1.15
N LYS A 115 -8.79 -4.32 1.32
CA LYS A 115 -9.56 -5.14 2.25
C LYS A 115 -9.42 -4.62 3.69
N ALA A 116 -8.20 -4.36 4.13
CA ALA A 116 -7.96 -3.84 5.47
C ALA A 116 -8.62 -2.48 5.67
N PHE A 117 -8.54 -1.61 4.66
CA PHE A 117 -9.15 -0.29 4.71
C PHE A 117 -10.68 -0.37 4.81
N ILE A 118 -11.33 -1.16 3.94
CA ILE A 118 -12.79 -1.34 3.96
C ILE A 118 -13.24 -1.88 5.30
N ASN A 119 -12.56 -2.89 5.82
CA ASN A 119 -12.94 -3.47 7.13
C ASN A 119 -12.86 -2.46 8.26
N ARG A 120 -11.82 -1.61 8.25
CA ARG A 120 -11.64 -0.60 9.30
C ARG A 120 -12.69 0.51 9.22
N ILE A 121 -12.98 1.02 8.02
CA ILE A 121 -13.97 2.11 7.89
C ILE A 121 -15.38 1.62 8.20
N GLU A 122 -15.71 0.37 7.91
CA GLU A 122 -17.01 -0.22 8.25
C GLU A 122 -17.20 -0.33 9.77
N GLN A 123 -16.13 -0.42 10.53
CA GLN A 123 -16.14 -0.53 11.99
C GLN A 123 -15.97 0.82 12.69
N SER A 124 -15.71 1.88 11.95
CA SER A 124 -15.44 3.20 12.56
C SER A 124 -16.73 3.86 13.05
N PRO A 125 -16.83 4.18 14.34
CA PRO A 125 -18.01 4.90 14.87
C PRO A 125 -18.18 6.28 14.23
N GLU A 126 -17.07 6.96 13.90
CA GLU A 126 -17.07 8.29 13.32
C GLU A 126 -17.64 8.29 11.89
N LEU A 127 -17.62 7.14 11.20
CA LEU A 127 -18.13 7.01 9.84
C LEU A 127 -19.53 6.40 9.77
N LYS A 128 -20.10 6.03 10.90
CA LYS A 128 -21.39 5.32 10.96
C LYS A 128 -22.50 6.02 10.18
N SER A 129 -22.57 7.35 10.27
CA SER A 129 -23.61 8.12 9.56
C SER A 129 -23.31 8.30 8.06
N SER A 130 -22.08 8.16 7.65
CA SER A 130 -21.65 8.38 6.26
C SER A 130 -21.44 7.10 5.47
N ILE A 131 -21.34 5.96 6.14
CA ILE A 131 -20.89 4.70 5.51
C ILE A 131 -21.78 4.25 4.36
N THR A 132 -23.10 4.41 4.48
CA THR A 132 -24.02 4.02 3.43
C THR A 132 -23.76 4.82 2.14
N ALA A 133 -23.62 6.13 2.26
CA ALA A 133 -23.32 6.98 1.11
C ALA A 133 -21.96 6.65 0.51
N LEU A 134 -20.96 6.37 1.32
CA LEU A 134 -19.63 5.99 0.84
C LEU A 134 -19.66 4.68 0.07
N LYS A 135 -20.40 3.68 0.57
CA LYS A 135 -20.48 2.35 -0.06
C LYS A 135 -21.25 2.36 -1.38
N GLU A 136 -22.08 3.35 -1.62
CA GLU A 136 -22.85 3.49 -2.86
C GLU A 136 -22.02 4.11 -3.98
N THR A 137 -20.84 4.65 -3.68
CA THR A 137 -20.00 5.28 -4.71
C THR A 137 -19.38 4.25 -5.63
N GLU A 138 -19.12 4.68 -6.87
CA GLU A 138 -18.49 3.82 -7.87
C GLU A 138 -17.08 3.41 -7.43
N THR A 139 -16.31 4.32 -6.87
CA THR A 139 -14.96 4.04 -6.40
C THR A 139 -14.96 2.99 -5.29
N PHE A 140 -15.87 3.08 -4.32
CA PHE A 140 -15.95 2.08 -3.25
C PHE A 140 -16.30 0.70 -3.80
N LYS A 141 -17.24 0.64 -4.73
CA LYS A 141 -17.61 -0.64 -5.38
C LYS A 141 -16.45 -1.23 -6.16
N GLU A 142 -15.63 -0.40 -6.77
CA GLU A 142 -14.41 -0.84 -7.45
C GLU A 142 -13.42 -1.46 -6.47
N LEU A 143 -13.22 -0.84 -5.30
CA LEU A 143 -12.36 -1.42 -4.26
C LEU A 143 -12.88 -2.79 -3.80
N GLU A 144 -14.17 -2.90 -3.58
CA GLU A 144 -14.81 -4.17 -3.20
C GLU A 144 -14.63 -5.24 -4.28
N PHE A 145 -14.71 -4.85 -5.54
CA PHE A 145 -14.48 -5.76 -6.67
C PHE A 145 -13.05 -6.32 -6.65
N TYR A 146 -12.04 -5.49 -6.47
CA TYR A 146 -10.65 -5.95 -6.40
C TYR A 146 -10.42 -6.87 -5.21
N VAL A 147 -11.04 -6.59 -4.08
CA VAL A 147 -10.96 -7.46 -2.89
C VAL A 147 -11.59 -8.81 -3.19
N SER A 148 -12.75 -8.83 -3.83
CA SER A 148 -13.46 -10.08 -4.17
C SER A 148 -12.61 -10.93 -5.13
N GLU A 149 -11.98 -10.35 -6.13
CA GLU A 149 -11.09 -11.08 -7.04
C GLU A 149 -9.88 -11.66 -6.30
N PHE A 150 -9.30 -10.91 -5.37
CA PHE A 150 -8.13 -11.33 -4.62
C PHE A 150 -8.46 -12.50 -3.69
N THR A 151 -9.62 -12.50 -3.04
CA THR A 151 -10.04 -13.58 -2.14
C THR A 151 -10.59 -14.79 -2.89
N GLY A 152 -10.76 -14.70 -4.19
CA GLY A 152 -11.30 -15.79 -5.01
C GLY A 152 -12.80 -16.01 -4.79
N ALA A 153 -13.46 -15.03 -4.24
CA ALA A 153 -14.89 -15.13 -3.94
C ALA A 153 -15.75 -14.75 -5.14
#